data_77abe2305904b0f9200f6203fe7e8b95
#
_entry.id   77abe2305904b0f9200f6203fe7e8b95
#
_cell.length_a   1.000
_cell.length_b   1.000
_cell.length_c   1.000
_cell.angle_alpha   90.00
_cell.angle_beta   90.00
_cell.angle_gamma   90.00
#
_symmetry.space_group_name_H-M   'P 1'
#
loop_
_entity.id
_entity.type
_entity.pdbx_description
1 polymer ?
#
loop_
_entity_poly.entity_id
_entity_poly.type
_entity_poly.pdbx_seq_one_letter_code
_entity_poly.pdbx_strand_id
1 'polypeptide(L)'
;SYGAFTQFSNRGFDNSIIMVDGVRDERSSIDNSYPFMDLSAVESIELLKGPASVLYGQSAVGGVLNIVRKAPVSKQSVYARLAYGSYYNKQATMALGGKLIGPLNYRASVNWQDQEGWRSNATKRLSGYLALGGHLTENDELDIRIGANRDFYPTEIGLPPTMSYDILSATDGSKYLSKGDALPGLNKKARYNSESDFMYNRGFNASAMYKHTFSEAFKLMEKLSYTYDDIDYFGTESLDYLTSDRPIYDHYYMTKDKQGNDTKKYICLDSIYYSYPLRFSHIAKTVNNQLEASGKFYTGDVAHNYLGGYSFVSLMRDSYMAYGNGSTGATGPGTTGHGSVYNPHSIGWMEAPFRFVTAQ
;
A
#
# COMPACT_ATOMS: atom_id res chain seq x y z
N SER A 1 -8.26 3.04 2.25
CA SER A 1 -6.99 2.49 1.76
C SER A 1 -7.26 1.57 0.59
N TYR A 2 -6.61 1.81 -0.50
CA TYR A 2 -6.64 0.97 -1.69
C TYR A 2 -5.75 -0.26 -1.43
N GLY A 3 -6.27 -1.32 -0.83
CA GLY A 3 -5.66 -2.63 -0.60
C GLY A 3 -4.14 -2.81 -0.57
N ALA A 4 -3.44 -2.46 -1.64
CA ALA A 4 -1.98 -2.55 -1.75
C ALA A 4 -1.23 -1.27 -1.32
N PHE A 5 -1.91 -0.12 -1.23
CA PHE A 5 -1.30 1.11 -0.75
C PHE A 5 -1.52 1.22 0.76
N THR A 6 -0.44 1.21 1.49
CA THR A 6 -0.46 1.34 2.95
C THR A 6 0.24 2.63 3.32
N GLN A 7 -0.49 3.56 3.88
CA GLN A 7 0.09 4.76 4.48
C GLN A 7 0.34 4.51 5.96
N PHE A 8 1.55 4.78 6.40
CA PHE A 8 1.93 4.69 7.79
C PHE A 8 2.08 6.09 8.37
N SER A 9 1.23 6.44 9.32
CA SER A 9 1.30 7.70 10.07
C SER A 9 1.69 7.45 11.52
N ASN A 10 2.65 8.20 12.03
CA ASN A 10 3.09 8.12 13.42
C ASN A 10 3.02 9.51 14.06
N ARG A 11 2.21 9.67 15.12
CA ARG A 11 1.99 10.92 15.85
C ARG A 11 1.58 12.11 14.96
N GLY A 12 0.78 11.85 13.90
CA GLY A 12 0.37 12.88 12.95
C GLY A 12 1.40 13.23 11.88
N PHE A 13 2.54 12.55 11.84
CA PHE A 13 3.52 12.66 10.76
C PHE A 13 3.38 11.50 9.79
N ASP A 14 3.17 11.81 8.52
CA ASP A 14 3.09 10.82 7.44
C ASP A 14 4.46 10.46 6.89
N ASN A 15 5.49 11.24 7.25
CA ASN A 15 6.87 11.03 6.83
C ASN A 15 7.62 10.13 7.83
N SER A 16 7.43 8.84 7.71
CA SER A 16 8.16 7.83 8.46
C SER A 16 9.01 6.98 7.53
N ILE A 17 10.23 6.67 7.94
CA ILE A 17 11.08 5.75 7.20
C ILE A 17 10.64 4.32 7.47
N ILE A 18 10.61 3.52 6.42
CA ILE A 18 10.40 2.09 6.52
C ILE A 18 11.69 1.38 6.15
N MET A 19 12.06 0.43 7.00
CA MET A 19 13.23 -0.40 6.81
C MET A 19 12.82 -1.87 6.76
N VAL A 20 13.56 -2.65 6.00
CA VAL A 20 13.44 -4.11 5.96
C VAL A 20 14.80 -4.69 6.31
N ASP A 21 14.87 -5.44 7.41
CA ASP A 21 16.11 -6.00 7.95
C ASP A 21 17.25 -4.96 8.14
N GLY A 22 16.86 -3.76 8.58
CA GLY A 22 17.79 -2.66 8.79
C GLY A 22 18.25 -1.93 7.53
N VAL A 23 17.70 -2.26 6.35
CA VAL A 23 17.95 -1.54 5.10
C VAL A 23 16.73 -0.69 4.76
N ARG A 24 16.94 0.57 4.44
CA ARG A 24 15.86 1.50 4.10
C ARG A 24 15.13 1.06 2.82
N ASP A 25 13.82 1.03 2.87
CA ASP A 25 12.96 0.81 1.70
C ASP A 25 12.63 2.15 1.05
N GLU A 26 13.32 2.46 -0.05
CA GLU A 26 13.17 3.74 -0.75
C GLU A 26 11.84 3.90 -1.50
N ARG A 27 11.03 2.84 -1.62
CA ARG A 27 9.67 2.96 -2.17
C ARG A 27 8.83 3.93 -1.35
N SER A 28 9.00 3.95 -0.04
CA SER A 28 8.32 4.88 0.87
C SER A 28 8.71 6.34 0.69
N SER A 29 9.84 6.63 0.03
CA SER A 29 10.29 8.01 -0.24
C SER A 29 9.67 8.60 -1.50
N ILE A 30 9.19 7.78 -2.41
CA ILE A 30 8.58 8.21 -3.68
C ILE A 30 7.09 8.53 -3.47
N ASP A 31 6.44 7.67 -2.73
CA ASP A 31 5.02 7.77 -2.42
C ASP A 31 4.84 7.23 -1.00
N ASN A 32 4.07 7.88 -0.16
CA ASN A 32 3.84 7.45 1.24
C ASN A 32 3.08 6.12 1.33
N SER A 33 2.99 5.41 0.22
CA SER A 33 2.33 4.13 0.09
C SER A 33 3.27 3.10 -0.52
N TYR A 34 3.33 1.93 0.05
CA TYR A 34 4.03 0.78 -0.50
C TYR A 34 3.24 -0.50 -0.26
N PRO A 35 3.45 -1.52 -1.08
CA PRO A 35 2.72 -2.77 -0.93
C PRO A 35 2.93 -3.39 0.45
N PHE A 36 1.87 -3.89 1.02
CA PHE A 36 1.91 -4.53 2.32
C PHE A 36 2.71 -5.84 2.24
N MET A 37 3.72 -5.97 3.11
CA MET A 37 4.52 -7.18 3.22
C MET A 37 3.71 -8.32 3.86
N ASP A 38 3.93 -9.55 3.38
CA ASP A 38 3.31 -10.71 3.98
C ASP A 38 3.85 -10.97 5.40
N LEU A 39 2.97 -10.86 6.38
CA LEU A 39 3.30 -11.05 7.80
C LEU A 39 3.77 -12.48 8.13
N SER A 40 3.50 -13.47 7.28
CA SER A 40 3.99 -14.83 7.51
C SER A 40 5.52 -14.92 7.49
N ALA A 41 6.17 -14.03 6.75
CA ALA A 41 7.63 -13.91 6.67
C ALA A 41 8.23 -12.96 7.72
N VAL A 42 7.41 -12.25 8.51
CA VAL A 42 7.85 -11.26 9.50
C VAL A 42 8.04 -11.89 10.85
N GLU A 43 9.18 -11.63 11.50
CA GLU A 43 9.49 -12.02 12.88
C GLU A 43 9.02 -10.96 13.86
N SER A 44 9.38 -9.69 13.60
CA SER A 44 9.01 -8.56 14.45
C SER A 44 8.89 -7.28 13.64
N ILE A 45 8.16 -6.33 14.21
CA ILE A 45 8.07 -4.95 13.71
C ILE A 45 8.56 -4.05 14.85
N GLU A 46 9.64 -3.31 14.59
CA GLU A 46 10.28 -2.42 15.54
C GLU A 46 9.95 -0.98 15.17
N LEU A 47 9.46 -0.22 16.13
CA LEU A 47 9.13 1.20 15.95
C LEU A 47 10.04 2.07 16.79
N LEU A 48 10.93 2.82 16.14
CA LEU A 48 11.70 3.88 16.74
C LEU A 48 10.91 5.19 16.63
N LYS A 49 10.48 5.72 17.77
CA LYS A 49 9.69 6.96 17.87
C LYS A 49 10.59 8.17 18.04
N GLY A 50 10.26 9.25 17.32
CA GLY A 50 10.96 10.53 17.43
C GLY A 50 11.96 10.77 16.29
N PRO A 51 12.63 11.94 16.29
CA PRO A 51 13.54 12.32 15.23
C PRO A 51 14.77 11.41 15.22
N ALA A 52 14.89 10.62 14.19
CA ALA A 52 15.99 9.68 13.98
C ALA A 52 16.84 10.05 12.74
N SER A 53 16.70 11.28 12.26
CA SER A 53 17.34 11.75 11.02
C SER A 53 18.87 11.69 11.05
N VAL A 54 19.48 11.79 12.23
CA VAL A 54 20.94 11.69 12.39
C VAL A 54 21.45 10.29 12.05
N LEU A 55 20.64 9.24 12.35
CA LEU A 55 21.04 7.86 12.13
C LEU A 55 20.53 7.30 10.79
N TYR A 56 19.37 7.76 10.35
CA TYR A 56 18.66 7.16 9.22
C TYR A 56 18.41 8.11 8.05
N GLY A 57 18.95 9.34 8.11
CA GLY A 57 18.89 10.31 7.03
C GLY A 57 17.57 11.06 6.90
N GLN A 58 17.29 11.60 5.73
CA GLN A 58 16.11 12.45 5.47
C GLN A 58 14.80 11.70 5.72
N SER A 59 13.75 12.44 6.09
CA SER A 59 12.37 11.97 6.30
C SER A 59 12.12 11.12 7.55
N ALA A 60 13.07 11.04 8.50
CA ALA A 60 12.88 10.30 9.75
C ALA A 60 12.23 11.15 10.88
N VAL A 61 11.44 12.17 10.53
CA VAL A 61 10.80 13.07 11.53
C VAL A 61 9.71 12.35 12.32
N GLY A 62 8.91 11.53 11.63
CA GLY A 62 7.85 10.72 12.25
C GLY A 62 8.36 9.49 12.99
N GLY A 63 9.59 9.08 12.73
CA GLY A 63 10.23 7.87 13.26
C GLY A 63 10.61 6.87 12.19
N VAL A 64 11.06 5.70 12.65
CA VAL A 64 11.49 4.59 11.78
C VAL A 64 10.72 3.33 12.13
N LEU A 65 10.13 2.69 11.14
CA LEU A 65 9.53 1.38 11.23
C LEU A 65 10.47 0.34 10.59
N ASN A 66 11.04 -0.56 11.39
CA ASN A 66 11.88 -1.65 10.88
C ASN A 66 11.11 -2.96 10.88
N ILE A 67 10.94 -3.56 9.71
CA ILE A 67 10.33 -4.88 9.55
C ILE A 67 11.44 -5.91 9.52
N VAL A 68 11.53 -6.72 10.57
CA VAL A 68 12.51 -7.78 10.69
C VAL A 68 11.90 -9.08 10.16
N ARG A 69 12.51 -9.65 9.14
CA ARG A 69 12.04 -10.90 8.55
C ARG A 69 12.63 -12.11 9.31
N LYS A 70 11.93 -13.22 9.25
CA LYS A 70 12.32 -14.46 9.92
C LYS A 70 13.67 -14.96 9.44
N ALA A 71 14.56 -15.24 10.39
CA ALA A 71 15.89 -15.77 10.13
C ALA A 71 15.86 -17.28 9.80
N PRO A 72 16.91 -17.83 9.15
CA PRO A 72 17.14 -19.26 9.02
C PRO A 72 17.19 -19.93 10.40
N VAL A 73 16.78 -21.19 10.50
CA VAL A 73 16.77 -21.94 11.77
C VAL A 73 17.58 -23.23 11.64
N SER A 74 18.33 -23.58 12.68
CA SER A 74 19.14 -24.81 12.70
C SER A 74 18.31 -26.05 13.06
N LYS A 75 17.25 -25.87 13.87
CA LYS A 75 16.36 -26.97 14.27
C LYS A 75 15.33 -27.22 13.18
N GLN A 76 15.20 -28.49 12.79
CA GLN A 76 14.17 -28.87 11.81
C GLN A 76 12.78 -28.51 12.35
N SER A 77 12.03 -27.82 11.53
CA SER A 77 10.67 -27.36 11.85
C SER A 77 9.78 -27.40 10.62
N VAL A 78 8.54 -27.81 10.85
CA VAL A 78 7.47 -27.80 9.86
C VAL A 78 6.29 -27.07 10.50
N TYR A 79 5.74 -26.13 9.77
CA TYR A 79 4.54 -25.41 10.19
C TYR A 79 3.53 -25.42 9.05
N ALA A 80 2.30 -25.79 9.35
CA ALA A 80 1.20 -25.71 8.41
C ALA A 80 -0.01 -25.07 9.11
N ARG A 81 -0.67 -24.16 8.41
CA ARG A 81 -1.88 -23.50 8.88
C ARG A 81 -2.90 -23.47 7.76
N LEU A 82 -4.10 -23.95 8.04
CA LEU A 82 -5.27 -23.75 7.21
C LEU A 82 -6.28 -22.94 8.02
N ALA A 83 -6.86 -21.93 7.42
CA ALA A 83 -7.87 -21.11 8.06
C ALA A 83 -9.01 -20.83 7.09
N TYR A 84 -10.22 -20.88 7.63
CA TYR A 84 -11.45 -20.50 6.95
C TYR A 84 -12.22 -19.51 7.84
N GLY A 85 -12.70 -18.43 7.28
CA GLY A 85 -13.38 -17.37 8.00
C GLY A 85 -14.57 -16.78 7.25
N SER A 86 -15.17 -15.76 7.84
CA SER A 86 -16.28 -15.02 7.25
C SER A 86 -15.91 -14.47 5.88
N TYR A 87 -16.90 -14.29 5.02
CA TYR A 87 -16.74 -13.77 3.65
C TYR A 87 -15.83 -14.64 2.78
N TYR A 88 -15.93 -15.96 2.97
CA TYR A 88 -15.17 -16.98 2.23
C TYR A 88 -13.64 -16.77 2.32
N ASN A 89 -13.17 -16.21 3.43
CA ASN A 89 -11.74 -16.03 3.65
C ASN A 89 -11.07 -17.40 3.86
N LYS A 90 -10.27 -17.80 2.89
CA LYS A 90 -9.48 -19.03 2.86
C LYS A 90 -8.02 -18.67 2.92
N GLN A 91 -7.28 -19.29 3.81
CA GLN A 91 -5.84 -19.09 3.93
C GLN A 91 -5.14 -20.43 4.11
N ALA A 92 -4.00 -20.59 3.44
CA ALA A 92 -3.09 -21.70 3.61
C ALA A 92 -1.67 -21.17 3.74
N THR A 93 -1.00 -21.54 4.81
CA THR A 93 0.40 -21.21 5.04
C THR A 93 1.17 -22.47 5.32
N MET A 94 2.30 -22.64 4.64
CA MET A 94 3.27 -23.71 4.92
C MET A 94 4.64 -23.11 5.10
N ALA A 95 5.35 -23.56 6.13
CA ALA A 95 6.72 -23.13 6.37
C ALA A 95 7.57 -24.33 6.79
N LEU A 96 8.82 -24.36 6.30
CA LEU A 96 9.83 -25.36 6.56
C LEU A 96 11.09 -24.65 7.03
N GLY A 97 11.85 -25.31 7.90
CA GLY A 97 13.15 -24.79 8.32
C GLY A 97 14.01 -25.91 8.89
N GLY A 98 15.31 -25.66 8.94
CA GLY A 98 16.27 -26.61 9.47
C GLY A 98 17.69 -26.41 8.96
N LYS A 99 18.56 -27.33 9.29
CA LYS A 99 19.92 -27.41 8.76
C LYS A 99 19.88 -27.85 7.29
N LEU A 100 20.57 -27.11 6.42
CA LEU A 100 20.62 -27.42 4.98
C LEU A 100 21.84 -28.30 4.70
N ILE A 101 23.04 -27.74 4.80
CA ILE A 101 24.31 -28.43 4.58
C ILE A 101 25.42 -27.71 5.34
N GLY A 102 26.30 -28.47 6.01
CA GLY A 102 27.41 -27.88 6.77
C GLY A 102 26.90 -26.85 7.80
N PRO A 103 27.40 -25.62 7.80
CA PRO A 103 26.98 -24.55 8.71
C PRO A 103 25.71 -23.81 8.26
N LEU A 104 25.22 -24.08 7.05
CA LEU A 104 24.07 -23.37 6.48
C LEU A 104 22.75 -23.93 7.01
N ASN A 105 21.88 -23.02 7.39
CA ASN A 105 20.52 -23.24 7.80
C ASN A 105 19.56 -22.60 6.78
N TYR A 106 18.31 -23.03 6.79
CA TYR A 106 17.30 -22.46 5.93
C TYR A 106 15.96 -22.24 6.64
N ARG A 107 15.16 -21.38 6.06
CA ARG A 107 13.72 -21.25 6.30
C ARG A 107 13.06 -20.91 4.98
N ALA A 108 11.99 -21.62 4.64
CA ALA A 108 11.16 -21.35 3.47
C ALA A 108 9.71 -21.30 3.89
N SER A 109 8.93 -20.41 3.31
CA SER A 109 7.48 -20.37 3.51
C SER A 109 6.74 -19.96 2.25
N VAL A 110 5.51 -20.47 2.13
CA VAL A 110 4.53 -20.06 1.12
C VAL A 110 3.23 -19.73 1.84
N ASN A 111 2.61 -18.63 1.46
CA ASN A 111 1.33 -18.22 1.97
C ASN A 111 0.38 -17.93 0.80
N TRP A 112 -0.82 -18.48 0.89
CA TRP A 112 -1.91 -18.26 -0.05
C TRP A 112 -3.15 -17.76 0.67
N GLN A 113 -3.83 -16.78 0.08
CA GLN A 113 -5.07 -16.24 0.58
C GLN A 113 -6.04 -15.99 -0.58
N ASP A 114 -7.30 -16.36 -0.39
CA ASP A 114 -8.43 -16.03 -1.27
C ASP A 114 -9.63 -15.66 -0.41
N GLN A 115 -10.20 -14.48 -0.61
CA GLN A 115 -11.36 -14.02 0.13
C GLN A 115 -12.28 -13.21 -0.78
N GLU A 116 -13.59 -13.27 -0.55
CA GLU A 116 -14.57 -12.44 -1.25
C GLU A 116 -14.71 -11.05 -0.62
N GLY A 117 -14.41 -10.91 0.68
CA GLY A 117 -14.52 -9.65 1.40
C GLY A 117 -15.96 -9.25 1.76
N TRP A 118 -16.07 -8.31 2.68
CA TRP A 118 -17.36 -7.88 3.23
C TRP A 118 -18.28 -7.18 2.22
N ARG A 119 -17.69 -6.50 1.22
CA ARG A 119 -18.40 -5.78 0.15
C ARG A 119 -18.23 -6.44 -1.21
N SER A 120 -18.06 -7.75 -1.26
CA SER A 120 -17.69 -8.44 -2.51
C SER A 120 -16.41 -7.85 -3.14
N ASN A 121 -15.49 -7.44 -2.28
CA ASN A 121 -14.19 -6.88 -2.64
C ASN A 121 -13.12 -7.98 -2.53
N ALA A 122 -13.14 -8.90 -3.48
CA ALA A 122 -12.28 -10.08 -3.49
C ALA A 122 -10.79 -9.73 -3.47
N THR A 123 -10.04 -10.36 -2.57
CA THR A 123 -8.58 -10.23 -2.49
C THR A 123 -7.95 -11.60 -2.68
N LYS A 124 -6.94 -11.68 -3.54
CA LYS A 124 -6.17 -12.91 -3.79
C LYS A 124 -4.70 -12.61 -3.60
N ARG A 125 -4.03 -13.42 -2.81
CA ARG A 125 -2.62 -13.23 -2.49
C ARG A 125 -1.87 -14.55 -2.56
N LEU A 126 -0.68 -14.51 -3.13
CA LEU A 126 0.30 -15.59 -3.09
C LEU A 126 1.67 -14.99 -2.82
N SER A 127 2.32 -15.46 -1.77
CA SER A 127 3.68 -15.03 -1.42
C SER A 127 4.57 -16.20 -1.09
N GLY A 128 5.85 -16.04 -1.37
CA GLY A 128 6.90 -16.97 -1.04
C GLY A 128 8.06 -16.25 -0.36
N TYR A 129 8.70 -16.94 0.58
CA TYR A 129 9.86 -16.44 1.30
C TYR A 129 10.89 -17.54 1.50
N LEU A 130 12.16 -17.20 1.30
CA LEU A 130 13.31 -18.06 1.54
C LEU A 130 14.36 -17.27 2.30
N ALA A 131 14.88 -17.86 3.38
CA ALA A 131 16.05 -17.38 4.08
C ALA A 131 17.09 -18.50 4.16
N LEU A 132 18.34 -18.17 3.85
CA LEU A 132 19.50 -19.05 3.93
C LEU A 132 20.58 -18.33 4.73
N GLY A 133 21.26 -19.01 5.63
CA GLY A 133 22.35 -18.38 6.36
C GLY A 133 22.91 -19.22 7.49
N GLY A 134 23.94 -18.69 8.13
CA GLY A 134 24.63 -19.31 9.26
C GLY A 134 26.04 -18.79 9.40
N HIS A 135 26.74 -19.30 10.40
CA HIS A 135 28.17 -19.06 10.61
C HIS A 135 28.98 -20.02 9.73
N LEU A 136 29.51 -19.51 8.62
CA LEU A 136 30.33 -20.30 7.69
C LEU A 136 31.61 -20.77 8.35
N THR A 137 32.21 -19.91 9.19
CA THR A 137 33.32 -20.17 10.09
C THR A 137 33.02 -19.48 11.42
N GLU A 138 33.95 -19.53 12.40
CA GLU A 138 33.84 -18.76 13.66
C GLU A 138 33.82 -17.24 13.42
N ASN A 139 34.40 -16.80 12.31
CA ASN A 139 34.54 -15.37 11.96
C ASN A 139 33.60 -14.89 10.86
N ASP A 140 32.97 -15.80 10.12
CA ASP A 140 32.17 -15.50 8.92
C ASP A 140 30.69 -15.80 9.12
N GLU A 141 29.86 -14.83 8.90
CA GLU A 141 28.41 -14.95 8.95
C GLU A 141 27.80 -14.55 7.61
N LEU A 142 26.89 -15.38 7.10
CA LEU A 142 26.14 -15.15 5.87
C LEU A 142 24.63 -15.20 6.17
N ASP A 143 23.87 -14.23 5.64
CA ASP A 143 22.40 -14.23 5.66
C ASP A 143 21.89 -13.77 4.29
N ILE A 144 21.09 -14.60 3.63
CA ILE A 144 20.47 -14.33 2.34
C ILE A 144 18.96 -14.48 2.50
N ARG A 145 18.19 -13.49 2.07
CA ARG A 145 16.73 -13.48 2.17
C ARG A 145 16.11 -13.10 0.84
N ILE A 146 15.17 -13.90 0.39
CA ILE A 146 14.46 -13.72 -0.88
C ILE A 146 12.96 -13.76 -0.58
N GLY A 147 12.22 -12.82 -1.12
CA GLY A 147 10.77 -12.77 -1.05
C GLY A 147 10.16 -12.46 -2.41
N ALA A 148 9.00 -13.04 -2.69
CA ALA A 148 8.21 -12.71 -3.87
C ALA A 148 6.72 -12.75 -3.53
N ASN A 149 5.94 -11.89 -4.18
CA ASN A 149 4.49 -11.89 -4.07
C ASN A 149 3.80 -11.61 -5.39
N ARG A 150 2.58 -12.13 -5.49
CA ARG A 150 1.63 -11.78 -6.55
C ARG A 150 0.27 -11.62 -5.90
N ASP A 151 -0.19 -10.38 -5.87
CA ASP A 151 -1.40 -10.00 -5.18
C ASP A 151 -2.40 -9.37 -6.15
N PHE A 152 -3.67 -9.65 -5.93
CA PHE A 152 -4.79 -8.94 -6.51
C PHE A 152 -5.62 -8.32 -5.38
N TYR A 153 -5.87 -7.03 -5.50
CA TYR A 153 -6.72 -6.28 -4.60
C TYR A 153 -7.87 -5.64 -5.38
N PRO A 154 -9.05 -5.58 -4.82
CA PRO A 154 -10.13 -4.78 -5.40
C PRO A 154 -9.83 -3.31 -5.14
N THR A 155 -10.23 -2.46 -6.05
CA THR A 155 -10.34 -1.04 -5.78
C THR A 155 -11.62 -0.78 -4.97
N GLU A 156 -11.62 0.24 -4.14
CA GLU A 156 -12.76 0.56 -3.28
C GLU A 156 -12.87 2.08 -3.10
N ILE A 157 -13.86 2.68 -3.73
CA ILE A 157 -14.11 4.12 -3.62
C ILE A 157 -14.92 4.49 -2.36
N GLY A 158 -15.58 3.53 -1.73
CA GLY A 158 -16.37 3.75 -0.54
C GLY A 158 -17.88 3.84 -0.80
N LEU A 159 -18.55 4.55 0.08
CA LEU A 159 -19.98 4.84 0.00
C LEU A 159 -20.21 6.23 -0.61
N PRO A 160 -21.42 6.53 -1.12
CA PRO A 160 -21.78 7.88 -1.50
C PRO A 160 -21.42 8.89 -0.41
N PRO A 161 -20.90 10.08 -0.76
CA PRO A 161 -20.44 11.05 0.22
C PRO A 161 -21.57 11.54 1.12
N THR A 162 -21.24 11.98 2.32
CA THR A 162 -22.18 12.73 3.19
C THR A 162 -22.48 14.08 2.56
N MET A 163 -23.62 14.68 2.94
CA MET A 163 -24.06 15.94 2.39
C MET A 163 -23.11 17.08 2.73
N SER A 164 -22.63 17.77 1.71
CA SER A 164 -21.78 18.96 1.87
C SER A 164 -22.56 20.22 2.25
N TYR A 165 -23.88 20.20 2.07
CA TYR A 165 -24.82 21.28 2.33
C TYR A 165 -26.09 20.74 3.00
N ASP A 166 -26.88 21.62 3.59
CA ASP A 166 -28.26 21.31 3.97
C ASP A 166 -29.07 21.04 2.69
N ILE A 167 -29.75 19.92 2.63
CA ILE A 167 -30.58 19.52 1.50
C ILE A 167 -32.03 19.87 1.81
N LEU A 168 -32.65 20.58 0.90
CA LEU A 168 -34.01 21.09 1.01
C LEU A 168 -34.91 20.41 -0.03
N SER A 169 -36.18 20.23 0.31
CA SER A 169 -37.21 19.76 -0.62
C SER A 169 -37.51 20.85 -1.66
N ALA A 170 -37.56 20.47 -2.92
CA ALA A 170 -37.93 21.40 -3.99
C ALA A 170 -39.44 21.79 -3.97
N THR A 171 -40.28 20.98 -3.31
CA THR A 171 -41.73 21.17 -3.24
C THR A 171 -42.11 22.28 -2.26
N ASP A 172 -41.55 22.25 -1.02
CA ASP A 172 -41.99 23.15 0.05
C ASP A 172 -40.83 23.87 0.76
N GLY A 173 -39.58 23.61 0.36
CA GLY A 173 -38.39 24.21 0.94
C GLY A 173 -38.05 23.69 2.34
N SER A 174 -38.74 22.67 2.82
CA SER A 174 -38.41 22.05 4.11
C SER A 174 -37.07 21.36 4.08
N LYS A 175 -36.37 21.31 5.22
CA LYS A 175 -35.08 20.61 5.34
C LYS A 175 -35.31 19.10 5.28
N TYR A 176 -34.65 18.44 4.35
CA TYR A 176 -34.66 16.99 4.18
C TYR A 176 -33.46 16.31 4.88
N LEU A 177 -32.23 16.82 4.66
CA LEU A 177 -31.01 16.35 5.31
C LEU A 177 -30.17 17.54 5.75
N SER A 178 -29.41 17.35 6.81
CA SER A 178 -28.44 18.35 7.27
C SER A 178 -27.07 18.13 6.64
N LYS A 179 -26.28 19.17 6.54
CA LYS A 179 -24.87 19.07 6.22
C LYS A 179 -24.17 18.05 7.14
N GLY A 180 -23.41 17.15 6.57
CA GLY A 180 -22.72 16.06 7.30
C GLY A 180 -23.53 14.77 7.38
N ASP A 181 -24.82 14.78 7.10
CA ASP A 181 -25.63 13.56 7.13
C ASP A 181 -25.30 12.66 5.95
N ALA A 182 -25.35 11.36 6.18
CA ALA A 182 -25.37 10.35 5.14
C ALA A 182 -26.79 10.17 4.60
N LEU A 183 -26.92 9.81 3.35
CA LEU A 183 -28.24 9.49 2.79
C LEU A 183 -28.86 8.31 3.55
N PRO A 184 -30.11 8.42 4.04
CA PRO A 184 -30.81 7.34 4.73
C PRO A 184 -30.99 6.11 3.82
N GLY A 185 -30.97 4.92 4.40
CA GLY A 185 -31.25 3.67 3.68
C GLY A 185 -30.10 3.11 2.83
N LEU A 186 -28.91 3.73 2.85
CA LEU A 186 -27.77 3.23 2.14
C LEU A 186 -27.38 1.80 2.60
N ASN A 187 -27.21 0.91 1.64
CA ASN A 187 -26.65 -0.40 1.91
C ASN A 187 -25.13 -0.30 2.13
N LYS A 188 -24.71 -0.36 3.39
CA LYS A 188 -23.29 -0.27 3.76
C LYS A 188 -22.43 -1.41 3.19
N LYS A 189 -23.04 -2.48 2.69
CA LYS A 189 -22.34 -3.60 2.02
C LYS A 189 -22.26 -3.41 0.50
N ALA A 190 -22.96 -2.42 -0.05
CA ALA A 190 -22.93 -2.19 -1.48
C ALA A 190 -21.55 -1.70 -1.94
N ARG A 191 -21.16 -2.14 -3.12
CA ARG A 191 -19.92 -1.73 -3.79
C ARG A 191 -20.27 -0.81 -4.96
N TYR A 192 -19.57 0.33 -5.03
CA TYR A 192 -19.82 1.38 -6.02
C TYR A 192 -18.71 1.49 -7.07
N ASN A 193 -17.84 0.52 -7.16
CA ASN A 193 -16.79 0.45 -8.18
C ASN A 193 -17.29 -0.17 -9.49
N SER A 194 -16.58 0.06 -10.60
CA SER A 194 -16.87 -0.62 -11.86
C SER A 194 -16.37 -2.09 -11.84
N GLU A 195 -16.92 -2.91 -12.74
CA GLU A 195 -16.45 -4.30 -12.94
C GLU A 195 -15.03 -4.34 -13.51
N SER A 196 -14.61 -3.28 -14.18
CA SER A 196 -13.30 -3.14 -14.79
C SER A 196 -12.21 -2.75 -13.81
N ASP A 197 -12.56 -2.37 -12.58
CA ASP A 197 -11.62 -1.90 -11.58
C ASP A 197 -10.75 -3.05 -11.08
N PHE A 198 -9.44 -2.83 -11.05
CA PHE A 198 -8.49 -3.82 -10.55
C PHE A 198 -7.24 -3.16 -9.98
N MET A 199 -6.54 -3.90 -9.16
CA MET A 199 -5.21 -3.59 -8.70
C MET A 199 -4.38 -4.86 -8.58
N TYR A 200 -3.33 -4.95 -9.36
CA TYR A 200 -2.33 -6.01 -9.27
C TYR A 200 -1.06 -5.46 -8.64
N ASN A 201 -0.47 -6.25 -7.77
CA ASN A 201 0.87 -6.01 -7.26
C ASN A 201 1.72 -7.26 -7.44
N ARG A 202 2.92 -7.09 -8.00
CA ARG A 202 3.94 -8.13 -8.14
C ARG A 202 5.22 -7.59 -7.55
N GLY A 203 5.69 -8.24 -6.50
CA GLY A 203 6.89 -7.84 -5.79
C GLY A 203 7.94 -8.94 -5.80
N PHE A 204 9.19 -8.52 -5.86
CA PHE A 204 10.35 -9.35 -5.62
C PHE A 204 11.35 -8.56 -4.78
N ASN A 205 11.93 -9.21 -3.79
CA ASN A 205 13.01 -8.64 -3.02
C ASN A 205 14.06 -9.70 -2.70
N ALA A 206 15.31 -9.30 -2.76
CA ALA A 206 16.43 -10.13 -2.36
C ALA A 206 17.40 -9.29 -1.54
N SER A 207 17.97 -9.86 -0.49
CA SER A 207 19.04 -9.25 0.28
C SER A 207 20.09 -10.28 0.65
N ALA A 208 21.34 -9.84 0.72
CA ALA A 208 22.45 -10.62 1.21
C ALA A 208 23.24 -9.78 2.22
N MET A 209 23.59 -10.37 3.33
CA MET A 209 24.48 -9.80 4.34
C MET A 209 25.63 -10.77 4.56
N TYR A 210 26.84 -10.25 4.46
CA TYR A 210 28.05 -10.97 4.86
C TYR A 210 28.81 -10.16 5.89
N LYS A 211 29.22 -10.80 6.97
CA LYS A 211 29.98 -10.19 8.04
C LYS A 211 31.22 -11.02 8.31
N HIS A 212 32.38 -10.36 8.36
CA HIS A 212 33.64 -10.94 8.76
C HIS A 212 34.18 -10.26 10.02
N THR A 213 34.60 -11.05 10.98
CA THR A 213 35.20 -10.60 12.23
C THR A 213 36.69 -10.84 12.17
N PHE A 214 37.48 -9.81 11.86
CA PHE A 214 38.95 -9.92 11.89
C PHE A 214 39.48 -10.01 13.30
N SER A 215 38.88 -9.26 14.23
CA SER A 215 39.17 -9.22 15.65
C SER A 215 38.03 -8.51 16.41
N GLU A 216 38.14 -8.44 17.75
CA GLU A 216 37.22 -7.58 18.52
C GLU A 216 37.33 -6.09 18.11
N ALA A 217 38.57 -5.68 17.71
CA ALA A 217 38.85 -4.33 17.31
C ALA A 217 38.38 -3.99 15.89
N PHE A 218 38.13 -4.98 15.03
CA PHE A 218 37.71 -4.72 13.65
C PHE A 218 36.79 -5.80 13.10
N LYS A 219 35.60 -5.39 12.70
CA LYS A 219 34.57 -6.18 12.01
C LYS A 219 34.11 -5.43 10.79
N LEU A 220 33.90 -6.15 9.71
CA LEU A 220 33.35 -5.61 8.46
C LEU A 220 32.04 -6.32 8.11
N MET A 221 31.03 -5.55 7.76
CA MET A 221 29.73 -6.05 7.33
C MET A 221 29.32 -5.39 6.03
N GLU A 222 28.95 -6.20 5.07
CA GLU A 222 28.41 -5.80 3.77
C GLU A 222 26.96 -6.23 3.68
N LYS A 223 26.09 -5.31 3.28
CA LYS A 223 24.68 -5.59 2.98
C LYS A 223 24.37 -5.14 1.56
N LEU A 224 23.84 -6.04 0.75
CA LEU A 224 23.31 -5.75 -0.58
C LEU A 224 21.83 -6.09 -0.61
N SER A 225 21.00 -5.20 -1.15
CA SER A 225 19.58 -5.52 -1.38
C SER A 225 19.09 -5.03 -2.72
N TYR A 226 18.17 -5.78 -3.30
CA TYR A 226 17.44 -5.46 -4.50
C TYR A 226 15.94 -5.60 -4.26
N THR A 227 15.18 -4.61 -4.69
CA THR A 227 13.71 -4.65 -4.64
C THR A 227 13.15 -4.30 -6.00
N TYR A 228 12.17 -5.08 -6.42
CA TYR A 228 11.34 -4.85 -7.60
C TYR A 228 9.88 -4.81 -7.17
N ASP A 229 9.17 -3.79 -7.62
CA ASP A 229 7.74 -3.60 -7.35
C ASP A 229 7.04 -3.17 -8.62
N ASP A 230 5.98 -3.89 -8.98
CA ASP A 230 5.15 -3.65 -10.17
C ASP A 230 3.70 -3.55 -9.72
N ILE A 231 3.16 -2.34 -9.77
CA ILE A 231 1.77 -2.03 -9.46
C ILE A 231 1.06 -1.69 -10.76
N ASP A 232 -0.06 -2.33 -10.99
CA ASP A 232 -0.95 -2.09 -12.11
C ASP A 232 -2.36 -1.86 -11.58
N TYR A 233 -2.83 -0.61 -11.70
CA TYR A 233 -4.07 -0.13 -11.12
C TYR A 233 -4.98 0.47 -12.18
N PHE A 234 -6.27 0.14 -12.11
CA PHE A 234 -7.34 0.85 -12.79
C PHE A 234 -8.53 0.96 -11.84
N GLY A 235 -9.02 2.16 -11.63
CA GLY A 235 -10.11 2.35 -10.70
C GLY A 235 -10.85 3.67 -10.89
N THR A 236 -12.05 3.71 -10.31
CA THR A 236 -12.88 4.90 -10.21
C THR A 236 -12.37 5.77 -9.06
N GLU A 237 -12.12 7.05 -9.31
CA GLU A 237 -11.55 7.98 -8.32
C GLU A 237 -12.59 8.93 -7.70
N SER A 238 -13.75 9.09 -8.30
CA SER A 238 -14.79 9.97 -7.78
C SER A 238 -16.19 9.34 -7.83
N LEU A 239 -16.93 9.60 -6.77
CA LEU A 239 -18.30 9.18 -6.57
C LEU A 239 -19.08 10.36 -6.01
N ASP A 240 -19.98 10.93 -6.81
CA ASP A 240 -20.74 12.11 -6.45
C ASP A 240 -22.22 11.96 -6.81
N TYR A 241 -23.08 12.82 -6.23
CA TYR A 241 -24.47 12.93 -6.63
C TYR A 241 -24.61 13.76 -7.91
N LEU A 242 -25.58 13.39 -8.74
CA LEU A 242 -25.93 14.19 -9.92
C LEU A 242 -26.50 15.53 -9.47
N THR A 243 -26.07 16.60 -10.12
CA THR A 243 -26.56 17.94 -9.83
C THR A 243 -26.98 18.68 -11.10
N SER A 244 -27.88 19.66 -10.97
CA SER A 244 -28.38 20.49 -12.08
C SER A 244 -28.67 21.92 -11.61
N ASP A 245 -28.47 22.88 -12.49
CA ASP A 245 -28.94 24.27 -12.28
C ASP A 245 -30.43 24.40 -12.59
N ARG A 246 -31.03 23.41 -13.24
CA ARG A 246 -32.47 23.38 -13.58
C ARG A 246 -33.24 22.59 -12.54
N PRO A 247 -34.50 22.92 -12.25
CA PRO A 247 -35.38 22.26 -11.27
C PRO A 247 -35.90 20.91 -11.81
N ILE A 248 -34.97 19.98 -12.07
CA ILE A 248 -35.29 18.64 -12.58
C ILE A 248 -35.22 17.54 -11.52
N TYR A 249 -34.83 17.90 -10.29
CA TYR A 249 -34.76 16.97 -9.16
C TYR A 249 -35.60 17.48 -8.00
N ASP A 250 -36.05 16.58 -7.14
CA ASP A 250 -36.97 16.84 -6.03
C ASP A 250 -36.29 17.53 -4.82
N HIS A 251 -34.97 17.66 -4.87
CA HIS A 251 -34.17 18.24 -3.78
C HIS A 251 -33.17 19.27 -4.33
N TYR A 252 -32.82 20.24 -3.50
CA TYR A 252 -31.82 21.25 -3.81
C TYR A 252 -31.02 21.67 -2.58
N TYR A 253 -29.90 22.33 -2.79
CA TYR A 253 -29.14 23.05 -1.78
C TYR A 253 -28.82 24.47 -2.24
N MET A 254 -28.56 25.36 -1.26
CA MET A 254 -28.13 26.72 -1.56
C MET A 254 -26.62 26.77 -1.74
N THR A 255 -26.17 27.44 -2.76
CA THR A 255 -24.74 27.65 -3.07
C THR A 255 -24.55 29.07 -3.62
N LYS A 256 -23.30 29.42 -3.95
CA LYS A 256 -22.96 30.69 -4.59
C LYS A 256 -22.69 30.48 -6.07
N ASP A 257 -23.20 31.38 -6.89
CA ASP A 257 -22.83 31.45 -8.32
C ASP A 257 -21.40 32.04 -8.47
N LYS A 258 -20.93 32.16 -9.72
CA LYS A 258 -19.62 32.75 -10.01
C LYS A 258 -19.52 34.24 -9.66
N GLN A 259 -20.61 34.91 -9.47
CA GLN A 259 -20.74 36.32 -9.07
C GLN A 259 -20.90 36.48 -7.54
N GLY A 260 -21.01 35.36 -6.81
CA GLY A 260 -21.18 35.36 -5.37
C GLY A 260 -22.64 35.46 -4.89
N ASN A 261 -23.63 35.45 -5.77
CA ASN A 261 -25.03 35.49 -5.43
C ASN A 261 -25.53 34.12 -5.00
N ASP A 262 -26.51 34.09 -4.09
CA ASP A 262 -27.14 32.83 -3.66
C ASP A 262 -27.96 32.23 -4.82
N THR A 263 -27.71 30.96 -5.08
CA THR A 263 -28.41 30.20 -6.13
C THR A 263 -28.77 28.80 -5.66
N LYS A 264 -29.81 28.23 -6.26
CA LYS A 264 -30.22 26.85 -6.02
C LYS A 264 -29.45 25.91 -6.95
N LYS A 265 -28.90 24.83 -6.36
CA LYS A 265 -28.36 23.71 -7.11
C LYS A 265 -29.21 22.48 -6.79
N TYR A 266 -29.88 21.95 -7.79
CA TYR A 266 -30.73 20.77 -7.63
C TYR A 266 -29.85 19.50 -7.58
N ILE A 267 -30.22 18.53 -6.75
CA ILE A 267 -29.46 17.31 -6.49
C ILE A 267 -30.36 16.07 -6.60
N CYS A 268 -29.88 15.06 -7.31
CA CYS A 268 -30.51 13.74 -7.38
C CYS A 268 -29.98 12.86 -6.25
N LEU A 269 -30.86 12.44 -5.36
CA LEU A 269 -30.49 11.55 -4.26
C LEU A 269 -30.65 10.06 -4.59
N ASP A 270 -31.28 9.73 -5.73
CA ASP A 270 -31.52 8.34 -6.16
C ASP A 270 -30.41 7.80 -7.07
N SER A 271 -29.61 8.68 -7.63
CA SER A 271 -28.57 8.31 -8.58
C SER A 271 -27.23 8.94 -8.24
N ILE A 272 -26.20 8.20 -8.46
CA ILE A 272 -24.81 8.61 -8.30
C ILE A 272 -24.11 8.63 -9.66
N TYR A 273 -23.05 9.35 -9.68
CA TYR A 273 -22.22 9.62 -10.83
C TYR A 273 -20.80 9.14 -10.55
N TYR A 274 -20.29 8.27 -11.40
CA TYR A 274 -18.90 7.79 -11.37
C TYR A 274 -18.07 8.63 -12.34
N SER A 275 -16.93 9.12 -11.88
CA SER A 275 -16.05 9.93 -12.69
C SER A 275 -14.59 9.64 -12.41
N TYR A 276 -13.73 10.23 -13.21
CA TYR A 276 -12.27 10.16 -13.07
C TYR A 276 -11.72 8.73 -13.01
N PRO A 277 -11.99 7.86 -14.01
CA PRO A 277 -11.31 6.58 -14.05
C PRO A 277 -9.81 6.83 -14.22
N LEU A 278 -9.03 6.35 -13.24
CA LEU A 278 -7.58 6.48 -13.19
C LEU A 278 -6.94 5.17 -13.63
N ARG A 279 -6.05 5.25 -14.62
CA ARG A 279 -5.08 4.21 -14.93
C ARG A 279 -3.73 4.61 -14.35
N PHE A 280 -3.18 3.77 -13.50
CA PHE A 280 -1.87 3.98 -12.91
C PHE A 280 -1.04 2.70 -13.02
N SER A 281 0.19 2.84 -13.49
CA SER A 281 1.16 1.76 -13.55
C SER A 281 2.49 2.28 -13.02
N HIS A 282 3.13 1.49 -12.18
CA HIS A 282 4.35 1.87 -11.49
C HIS A 282 5.28 0.66 -11.42
N ILE A 283 6.48 0.81 -11.97
CA ILE A 283 7.56 -0.14 -11.78
C ILE A 283 8.68 0.57 -11.03
N ALA A 284 8.99 0.10 -9.83
CA ALA A 284 10.09 0.60 -9.04
C ALA A 284 11.16 -0.47 -8.85
N LYS A 285 12.42 -0.10 -9.04
CA LYS A 285 13.59 -0.94 -8.83
C LYS A 285 14.53 -0.20 -7.90
N THR A 286 14.91 -0.83 -6.80
CA THR A 286 15.85 -0.24 -5.84
C THR A 286 17.02 -1.17 -5.62
N VAL A 287 18.23 -0.63 -5.68
CA VAL A 287 19.45 -1.30 -5.24
C VAL A 287 20.01 -0.53 -4.06
N ASN A 288 20.25 -1.22 -2.96
CA ASN A 288 20.96 -0.66 -1.81
C ASN A 288 22.23 -1.46 -1.55
N ASN A 289 23.29 -0.75 -1.25
CA ASN A 289 24.56 -1.31 -0.77
C ASN A 289 24.99 -0.56 0.48
N GLN A 290 25.34 -1.28 1.54
CA GLN A 290 25.80 -0.74 2.81
C GLN A 290 27.05 -1.50 3.25
N LEU A 291 28.14 -0.77 3.42
CA LEU A 291 29.37 -1.29 3.98
C LEU A 291 29.61 -0.65 5.35
N GLU A 292 29.75 -1.46 6.38
CA GLU A 292 29.92 -1.01 7.77
C GLU A 292 31.19 -1.60 8.37
N ALA A 293 32.01 -0.75 8.98
CA ALA A 293 33.16 -1.11 9.80
C ALA A 293 32.86 -0.77 11.25
N SER A 294 33.03 -1.73 12.15
CA SER A 294 32.81 -1.54 13.59
C SER A 294 33.86 -2.27 14.43
N GLY A 295 34.02 -1.81 15.65
CA GLY A 295 34.94 -2.48 16.58
C GLY A 295 35.04 -1.81 17.92
N LYS A 296 35.86 -2.39 18.76
CA LYS A 296 36.16 -1.92 20.10
C LYS A 296 37.67 -1.97 20.34
N PHE A 297 38.26 -0.85 20.78
CA PHE A 297 39.65 -0.77 21.15
C PHE A 297 39.80 -0.01 22.47
N TYR A 298 40.97 -0.10 23.09
CA TYR A 298 41.25 0.51 24.37
C TYR A 298 42.42 1.48 24.29
N THR A 299 42.33 2.58 25.01
CA THR A 299 43.45 3.50 25.27
C THR A 299 43.60 3.60 26.77
N GLY A 300 44.55 2.86 27.33
CA GLY A 300 44.64 2.63 28.77
C GLY A 300 43.36 1.95 29.28
N ASP A 301 42.69 2.54 30.26
CA ASP A 301 41.45 2.00 30.85
C ASP A 301 40.18 2.44 30.12
N VAL A 302 40.32 3.29 29.07
CA VAL A 302 39.18 3.81 28.32
C VAL A 302 38.84 2.90 27.14
N ALA A 303 37.61 2.41 27.14
CA ALA A 303 37.08 1.63 26.03
C ALA A 303 36.43 2.53 24.97
N HIS A 304 36.79 2.36 23.70
CA HIS A 304 36.26 3.06 22.55
C HIS A 304 35.49 2.07 21.69
N ASN A 305 34.21 2.37 21.43
CA ASN A 305 33.42 1.65 20.44
C ASN A 305 33.24 2.57 19.23
N TYR A 306 33.47 2.07 18.04
CA TYR A 306 33.25 2.82 16.82
C TYR A 306 32.38 2.07 15.84
N LEU A 307 31.66 2.84 15.06
CA LEU A 307 30.87 2.41 13.90
C LEU A 307 31.06 3.46 12.82
N GLY A 308 31.45 3.06 11.64
CA GLY A 308 31.52 3.92 10.46
C GLY A 308 31.12 3.12 9.24
N GLY A 309 30.63 3.81 8.22
CA GLY A 309 30.16 3.08 7.05
C GLY A 309 29.89 3.97 5.87
N TYR A 310 29.56 3.31 4.77
CA TYR A 310 29.13 3.87 3.51
C TYR A 310 27.81 3.24 3.06
N SER A 311 26.92 4.05 2.51
CA SER A 311 25.65 3.61 1.98
C SER A 311 25.44 4.20 0.59
N PHE A 312 25.09 3.35 -0.36
CA PHE A 312 24.70 3.72 -1.71
C PHE A 312 23.29 3.22 -2.01
N VAL A 313 22.48 4.09 -2.58
CA VAL A 313 21.12 3.77 -3.01
C VAL A 313 20.92 4.22 -4.44
N SER A 314 20.40 3.32 -5.27
CA SER A 314 19.93 3.64 -6.61
C SER A 314 18.46 3.26 -6.71
N LEU A 315 17.63 4.25 -7.02
CA LEU A 315 16.19 4.08 -7.23
C LEU A 315 15.85 4.46 -8.67
N MET A 316 15.23 3.53 -9.37
CA MET A 316 14.64 3.74 -10.69
C MET A 316 13.13 3.56 -10.58
N ARG A 317 12.38 4.50 -11.09
CA ARG A 317 10.92 4.44 -11.15
C ARG A 317 10.44 4.76 -12.55
N ASP A 318 9.72 3.82 -13.14
CA ASP A 318 8.93 4.02 -14.34
C ASP A 318 7.46 4.11 -13.93
N SER A 319 6.81 5.24 -14.16
CA SER A 319 5.40 5.40 -13.81
C SER A 319 4.61 5.97 -14.98
N TYR A 320 3.42 5.45 -15.14
CA TYR A 320 2.43 5.91 -16.10
C TYR A 320 1.12 6.21 -15.36
N MET A 321 0.57 7.38 -15.60
CA MET A 321 -0.72 7.79 -15.03
C MET A 321 -1.54 8.49 -16.11
N ALA A 322 -2.80 8.09 -16.21
CA ALA A 322 -3.75 8.73 -17.11
C ALA A 322 -5.15 8.72 -16.52
N TYR A 323 -5.88 9.80 -16.75
CA TYR A 323 -7.29 9.92 -16.41
C TYR A 323 -8.16 9.75 -17.65
N GLY A 324 -9.34 9.18 -17.46
CA GLY A 324 -10.36 9.17 -18.52
C GLY A 324 -10.88 10.57 -18.84
N ASN A 325 -11.28 10.79 -20.07
CA ASN A 325 -11.74 12.10 -20.59
C ASN A 325 -12.91 12.74 -19.82
N GLY A 326 -13.62 11.98 -18.97
CA GLY A 326 -14.70 12.52 -18.13
C GLY A 326 -14.23 13.55 -17.10
N SER A 327 -12.94 13.59 -16.80
CA SER A 327 -12.35 14.56 -15.88
C SER A 327 -12.42 16.01 -16.35
N THR A 328 -12.59 16.23 -17.64
CA THR A 328 -12.62 17.56 -18.25
C THR A 328 -14.04 18.10 -18.50
N GLY A 329 -15.08 17.42 -17.98
CA GLY A 329 -16.47 17.77 -18.23
C GLY A 329 -16.96 17.46 -19.65
N ALA A 330 -16.14 16.80 -20.47
CA ALA A 330 -16.56 16.32 -21.77
C ALA A 330 -17.45 15.08 -21.57
N THR A 331 -18.71 15.23 -21.84
CA THR A 331 -19.72 14.17 -21.86
C THR A 331 -19.54 13.28 -23.09
N GLY A 332 -18.55 12.39 -23.02
CA GLY A 332 -18.41 11.32 -24.02
C GLY A 332 -19.00 10.01 -23.49
N PRO A 333 -19.55 9.14 -24.34
CA PRO A 333 -19.95 7.79 -23.92
C PRO A 333 -18.75 7.09 -23.26
N GLY A 334 -18.95 6.54 -22.07
CA GLY A 334 -17.95 5.71 -21.37
C GLY A 334 -16.96 6.41 -20.46
N THR A 335 -17.02 7.72 -20.31
CA THR A 335 -16.16 8.46 -19.38
C THR A 335 -16.83 8.71 -18.03
N THR A 336 -18.12 8.54 -17.95
CA THR A 336 -18.94 8.69 -16.76
C THR A 336 -19.99 7.60 -16.73
N GLY A 337 -20.20 7.04 -15.56
CA GLY A 337 -21.24 6.07 -15.31
C GLY A 337 -22.25 6.59 -14.31
N HIS A 338 -23.50 6.19 -14.44
CA HIS A 338 -24.57 6.48 -13.50
C HIS A 338 -25.04 5.18 -12.88
N GLY A 339 -25.33 5.18 -11.59
CA GLY A 339 -25.86 4.04 -10.88
C GLY A 339 -26.89 4.46 -9.85
N SER A 340 -27.75 3.51 -9.47
CA SER A 340 -28.66 3.71 -8.35
C SER A 340 -27.88 3.78 -7.04
N VAL A 341 -28.21 4.73 -6.19
CA VAL A 341 -27.64 4.83 -4.84
C VAL A 341 -28.01 3.65 -3.98
N TYR A 342 -29.23 3.12 -4.15
CA TYR A 342 -29.77 2.06 -3.30
C TYR A 342 -29.48 0.65 -3.82
N ASN A 343 -29.28 0.51 -5.10
CA ASN A 343 -28.96 -0.75 -5.77
C ASN A 343 -27.87 -0.53 -6.82
N PRO A 344 -26.65 -0.25 -6.39
CA PRO A 344 -25.53 -0.07 -7.31
C PRO A 344 -25.20 -1.39 -8.00
N HIS A 345 -25.11 -1.36 -9.32
CA HIS A 345 -24.47 -2.42 -10.06
C HIS A 345 -23.17 -1.90 -10.61
N SER A 346 -22.23 -2.79 -10.73
CA SER A 346 -20.97 -2.50 -11.37
C SER A 346 -21.22 -2.06 -12.81
N ILE A 347 -20.62 -0.94 -13.20
CA ILE A 347 -20.66 -0.43 -14.57
C ILE A 347 -19.34 -0.81 -15.21
N GLY A 348 -19.39 -1.52 -16.35
CA GLY A 348 -18.19 -1.82 -17.12
C GLY A 348 -17.68 -0.56 -17.84
N TRP A 349 -16.55 -0.03 -17.43
CA TRP A 349 -15.88 1.05 -18.16
C TRP A 349 -15.38 0.63 -19.55
N MET A 350 -15.25 -0.68 -19.79
CA MET A 350 -14.68 -1.24 -21.02
C MET A 350 -15.63 -1.25 -22.21
N GLU A 351 -16.90 -0.95 -22.01
CA GLU A 351 -17.89 -0.93 -23.11
C GLU A 351 -17.81 0.31 -23.99
N ALA A 352 -16.99 1.28 -23.58
CA ALA A 352 -16.76 2.49 -24.37
C ALA A 352 -15.27 2.76 -24.54
N PRO A 353 -14.83 3.26 -25.70
CA PRO A 353 -13.43 3.56 -25.93
C PRO A 353 -12.98 4.70 -25.02
N PHE A 354 -12.15 4.37 -24.03
CA PHE A 354 -11.47 5.37 -23.21
C PHE A 354 -10.43 6.11 -24.05
N ARG A 355 -10.47 7.40 -23.98
CA ARG A 355 -9.33 8.23 -24.33
C ARG A 355 -8.72 8.71 -23.03
N PHE A 356 -7.56 8.15 -22.66
CA PHE A 356 -6.77 8.66 -21.57
C PHE A 356 -6.05 9.93 -22.00
N VAL A 357 -6.07 10.94 -21.13
CA VAL A 357 -5.21 12.11 -21.28
C VAL A 357 -4.00 11.83 -20.37
N THR A 358 -2.84 11.65 -20.97
CA THR A 358 -1.59 11.58 -20.23
C THR A 358 -1.37 12.90 -19.50
N ALA A 359 -1.18 12.86 -18.19
CA ALA A 359 -0.67 14.02 -17.48
C ALA A 359 0.75 14.28 -17.99
N GLN A 360 0.98 15.47 -18.58
CA GLN A 360 2.31 15.96 -18.95
C GLN A 360 3.04 16.47 -17.73
#